data_b46c813dcb0a07efb6a2a17537b7744c
#
_entry.id   b46c813dcb0a07efb6a2a17537b7744c
#
_cell.length_a   1.000
_cell.length_b   1.000
_cell.length_c   1.000
_cell.angle_alpha   90.00
_cell.angle_beta   90.00
_cell.angle_gamma   90.00
#
_symmetry.space_group_name_H-M   'P 1'
#
loop_
_entity.id
_entity.type
_entity.pdbx_description
1 polymer ?
#
loop_
_entity_poly.entity_id
_entity_poly.type
_entity_poly.pdbx_seq_one_letter_code
_entity_poly.pdbx_strand_id
1 'polypeptide(L)'
;MRHTLLLTGGVAGVMIASAVISGCSSSGSSSSVNSSGTTSGTPTAPATTITIGLPNSAPSFANSDVAVAQAEGYFAQEGLNVKVDDLLSGVPVVQGVVGGSLNIGASSIEPVVNAASAGAPIQIVGSYANKLTVNMVTPKSIATPAALRGQRLGIQQVGAFREVMTRMVIEGEGLTTADVTYVPSSSSAYISELLAGEIKSGVLQEEQTITALKKDGNLHVLVDYEQADPNYFYGTYVVSKSWLAGNEGTLEKFLTAITMAHRFMYKNEPATVSIVAKNTGDPVATITKAYDVLLAQEGVFPLNSGLDQSRISATIATMKKYKILTGAEPSLSSLVNTDPVNAVIGKLGAMTDTNESE
;
A
#
# COMPACT_ATOMS: atom_id res chain seq x y z
N MET A 1 42.74 7.71 -30.84
CA MET A 1 43.93 7.13 -30.22
C MET A 1 43.49 5.91 -29.44
N ARG A 2 44.02 4.77 -29.85
CA ARG A 2 43.76 3.44 -29.25
C ARG A 2 44.64 3.29 -28.02
N HIS A 3 44.15 2.69 -26.93
CA HIS A 3 44.95 1.82 -26.08
C HIS A 3 44.12 0.69 -25.51
N THR A 4 44.41 -0.47 -26.05
CA THR A 4 44.09 -1.81 -25.61
C THR A 4 45.10 -2.20 -24.53
N LEU A 5 44.65 -2.77 -23.40
CA LEU A 5 45.55 -3.58 -22.54
C LEU A 5 44.81 -4.85 -22.12
N LEU A 6 45.31 -5.94 -22.68
CA LEU A 6 45.09 -7.33 -22.24
C LEU A 6 46.06 -7.62 -21.10
N LEU A 7 45.65 -8.36 -20.08
CA LEU A 7 46.54 -9.18 -19.26
C LEU A 7 45.81 -10.44 -18.76
N THR A 8 46.47 -11.52 -19.06
CA THR A 8 46.18 -12.94 -18.87
C THR A 8 46.55 -13.43 -17.48
N GLY A 9 45.90 -14.51 -17.00
CA GLY A 9 46.57 -15.67 -16.41
C GLY A 9 46.38 -15.88 -14.92
N GLY A 10 45.98 -17.10 -14.56
CA GLY A 10 46.25 -17.69 -13.25
C GLY A 10 45.24 -18.73 -12.76
N VAL A 11 45.35 -19.94 -13.32
CA VAL A 11 44.71 -21.16 -12.75
C VAL A 11 45.59 -21.67 -11.60
N ALA A 12 44.99 -21.95 -10.43
CA ALA A 12 45.61 -22.83 -9.45
C ALA A 12 44.49 -23.64 -8.74
N GLY A 13 44.44 -24.89 -9.09
CA GLY A 13 43.65 -25.91 -8.41
C GLY A 13 44.35 -26.38 -7.13
N VAL A 14 43.56 -26.70 -6.11
CA VAL A 14 43.99 -27.52 -4.97
C VAL A 14 42.96 -28.62 -4.71
N MET A 15 43.35 -29.82 -4.96
CA MET A 15 42.72 -31.07 -4.45
C MET A 15 43.23 -31.35 -3.03
N ILE A 16 42.38 -31.76 -2.11
CA ILE A 16 42.72 -32.55 -0.92
C ILE A 16 41.48 -33.38 -0.57
N ALA A 17 41.44 -34.61 -0.86
CA ALA A 17 41.78 -35.83 -0.13
C ALA A 17 40.80 -36.20 0.99
N SER A 18 40.07 -37.29 0.72
CA SER A 18 39.19 -38.09 1.58
C SER A 18 39.98 -38.74 2.72
N ALA A 19 39.39 -38.78 3.91
CA ALA A 19 39.78 -39.74 4.95
C ALA A 19 38.57 -40.44 5.50
N VAL A 20 38.49 -41.76 5.20
CA VAL A 20 37.58 -42.71 5.79
C VAL A 20 38.26 -43.26 7.05
N ILE A 21 37.58 -43.25 8.18
CA ILE A 21 37.95 -44.04 9.36
C ILE A 21 36.76 -44.86 9.79
N SER A 22 36.89 -46.16 9.57
CA SER A 22 36.09 -47.23 10.18
C SER A 22 36.64 -47.54 11.56
N GLY A 23 35.76 -47.72 12.55
CA GLY A 23 36.14 -48.22 13.88
C GLY A 23 34.97 -48.91 14.54
N CYS A 24 35.12 -50.22 14.77
CA CYS A 24 34.13 -51.16 15.30
C CYS A 24 33.94 -51.12 16.82
N SER A 25 32.72 -51.41 17.18
CA SER A 25 32.19 -52.25 18.27
C SER A 25 32.81 -52.22 19.68
N SER A 26 31.97 -51.99 20.69
CA SER A 26 31.85 -52.87 21.84
C SER A 26 30.50 -52.75 22.55
N SER A 27 29.98 -53.89 22.89
CA SER A 27 28.73 -54.21 23.59
C SER A 27 28.74 -53.75 25.05
N GLY A 28 27.59 -53.32 25.55
CA GLY A 28 27.36 -53.04 26.98
C GLY A 28 25.89 -52.78 27.31
N SER A 29 25.31 -53.69 28.05
CA SER A 29 23.97 -53.95 28.55
C SER A 29 23.14 -52.78 29.09
N SER A 30 21.88 -52.83 28.75
CA SER A 30 20.64 -52.60 29.53
C SER A 30 20.58 -51.58 30.66
N SER A 31 19.75 -50.58 30.48
CA SER A 31 18.81 -50.07 31.52
C SER A 31 17.64 -49.39 30.84
N SER A 32 16.47 -49.89 31.10
CA SER A 32 15.17 -49.32 30.78
C SER A 32 14.95 -48.03 31.56
N VAL A 33 14.66 -46.93 30.91
CA VAL A 33 13.87 -45.81 31.50
C VAL A 33 13.06 -45.10 30.42
N ASN A 34 11.76 -45.16 30.57
CA ASN A 34 10.72 -44.19 30.36
C ASN A 34 10.62 -43.42 29.05
N SER A 35 9.50 -43.67 28.43
CA SER A 35 8.74 -42.83 27.50
C SER A 35 8.92 -41.34 27.72
N SER A 36 9.72 -40.71 26.88
CA SER A 36 9.58 -39.29 26.60
C SER A 36 8.66 -39.16 25.40
N GLY A 37 7.49 -38.61 25.63
CA GLY A 37 6.52 -38.32 24.58
C GLY A 37 7.16 -37.47 23.50
N THR A 38 7.40 -38.09 22.36
CA THR A 38 7.70 -37.39 21.12
C THR A 38 6.40 -36.70 20.72
N THR A 39 6.29 -35.41 21.04
CA THR A 39 5.34 -34.57 20.38
C THR A 39 5.68 -34.59 18.88
N SER A 40 4.92 -35.38 18.16
CA SER A 40 4.91 -35.37 16.69
C SER A 40 4.42 -33.98 16.26
N GLY A 41 5.34 -33.04 16.16
CA GLY A 41 5.07 -31.82 15.44
C GLY A 41 4.79 -32.22 13.99
N THR A 42 3.53 -32.11 13.57
CA THR A 42 3.15 -32.19 12.17
C THR A 42 4.08 -31.26 11.41
N PRO A 43 4.78 -31.69 10.35
CA PRO A 43 5.60 -30.80 9.55
C PRO A 43 4.68 -29.71 8.99
N THR A 44 4.82 -28.49 9.48
CA THR A 44 4.13 -27.35 8.92
C THR A 44 4.60 -27.20 7.48
N ALA A 45 3.70 -27.24 6.53
CA ALA A 45 4.03 -27.02 5.12
C ALA A 45 4.79 -25.69 5.00
N PRO A 46 5.80 -25.61 4.11
CA PRO A 46 6.56 -24.39 3.94
C PRO A 46 5.64 -23.22 3.55
N ALA A 47 5.84 -22.06 4.16
CA ALA A 47 5.04 -20.88 3.91
C ALA A 47 5.13 -20.46 2.43
N THR A 48 3.99 -20.13 1.83
CA THR A 48 3.93 -19.61 0.46
C THR A 48 4.48 -18.18 0.45
N THR A 49 5.50 -17.92 -0.37
CA THR A 49 6.05 -16.57 -0.51
C THR A 49 5.30 -15.79 -1.59
N ILE A 50 4.86 -14.58 -1.26
CA ILE A 50 4.28 -13.62 -2.19
C ILE A 50 4.99 -12.26 -2.05
N THR A 51 5.00 -11.49 -3.13
CA THR A 51 5.51 -10.12 -3.15
C THR A 51 4.36 -9.14 -3.36
N ILE A 52 4.23 -8.18 -2.46
CA ILE A 52 3.27 -7.08 -2.57
C ILE A 52 4.02 -5.77 -2.86
N GLY A 53 3.50 -4.97 -3.80
CA GLY A 53 3.96 -3.60 -4.04
C GLY A 53 3.13 -2.58 -3.28
N LEU A 54 3.77 -1.64 -2.58
CA LEU A 54 3.14 -0.50 -1.94
C LEU A 54 3.41 0.80 -2.72
N PRO A 55 2.46 1.77 -2.76
CA PRO A 55 2.52 2.92 -3.69
C PRO A 55 3.27 4.14 -3.12
N ASN A 56 4.14 3.97 -2.14
CA ASN A 56 4.86 5.05 -1.47
C ASN A 56 6.35 4.75 -1.40
N SER A 57 7.17 5.77 -1.66
CA SER A 57 8.63 5.69 -1.49
C SER A 57 9.06 5.67 -0.02
N ALA A 58 8.11 5.83 0.91
CA ALA A 58 8.27 5.68 2.36
C ALA A 58 6.95 5.17 2.95
N PRO A 59 6.98 4.35 4.01
CA PRO A 59 5.78 3.87 4.68
C PRO A 59 4.86 5.01 5.11
N SER A 60 3.55 4.78 5.07
CA SER A 60 2.52 5.74 5.48
C SER A 60 1.45 5.05 6.32
N PHE A 61 0.66 5.83 7.06
CA PHE A 61 -0.45 5.28 7.83
C PHE A 61 -1.46 4.56 6.92
N ALA A 62 -1.77 5.14 5.75
CA ALA A 62 -2.76 4.60 4.82
C ALA A 62 -2.46 3.17 4.32
N ASN A 63 -1.19 2.73 4.33
CA ASN A 63 -0.76 1.39 3.94
C ASN A 63 -0.17 0.60 5.13
N SER A 64 -0.51 0.97 6.35
CA SER A 64 0.04 0.34 7.56
C SER A 64 -0.60 -1.00 7.91
N ASP A 65 -1.70 -1.36 7.28
CA ASP A 65 -2.37 -2.65 7.44
C ASP A 65 -1.45 -3.85 7.15
N VAL A 66 -0.61 -3.75 6.12
CA VAL A 66 0.42 -4.76 5.81
C VAL A 66 1.43 -4.87 6.94
N ALA A 67 1.91 -3.75 7.47
CA ALA A 67 2.86 -3.73 8.59
C ALA A 67 2.24 -4.28 9.88
N VAL A 68 0.96 -3.98 10.13
CA VAL A 68 0.20 -4.54 11.26
C VAL A 68 0.01 -6.04 11.09
N ALA A 69 -0.38 -6.51 9.90
CA ALA A 69 -0.52 -7.94 9.62
C ALA A 69 0.81 -8.70 9.81
N GLN A 70 1.94 -8.09 9.47
CA GLN A 70 3.27 -8.66 9.71
C GLN A 70 3.62 -8.68 11.20
N ALA A 71 3.41 -7.56 11.91
CA ALA A 71 3.78 -7.42 13.32
C ALA A 71 2.97 -8.35 14.23
N GLU A 72 1.67 -8.52 13.94
CA GLU A 72 0.76 -9.39 14.68
C GLU A 72 0.83 -10.86 14.21
N GLY A 73 1.65 -11.15 13.19
CA GLY A 73 1.88 -12.50 12.70
C GLY A 73 0.71 -13.09 11.90
N TYR A 74 -0.25 -12.29 11.43
CA TYR A 74 -1.42 -12.79 10.71
C TYR A 74 -1.06 -13.45 9.38
N PHE A 75 -0.06 -12.94 8.65
CA PHE A 75 0.44 -13.63 7.46
C PHE A 75 1.03 -15.00 7.79
N ALA A 76 1.80 -15.11 8.88
CA ALA A 76 2.37 -16.38 9.30
C ALA A 76 1.30 -17.39 9.74
N GLN A 77 0.22 -16.93 10.41
CA GLN A 77 -0.94 -17.75 10.78
C GLN A 77 -1.61 -18.34 9.53
N GLU A 78 -1.67 -17.59 8.44
CA GLU A 78 -2.19 -18.04 7.15
C GLU A 78 -1.17 -18.84 6.32
N GLY A 79 0.04 -19.09 6.84
CA GLY A 79 1.10 -19.79 6.13
C GLY A 79 1.68 -18.99 4.97
N LEU A 80 1.69 -17.65 5.06
CA LEU A 80 2.27 -16.76 4.08
C LEU A 80 3.58 -16.14 4.57
N ASN A 81 4.52 -15.99 3.64
CA ASN A 81 5.71 -15.15 3.79
C ASN A 81 5.58 -13.97 2.82
N VAL A 82 5.22 -12.80 3.32
CA VAL A 82 4.96 -11.62 2.50
C VAL A 82 6.20 -10.74 2.42
N LYS A 83 6.70 -10.55 1.20
CA LYS A 83 7.74 -9.57 0.87
C LYS A 83 7.08 -8.28 0.43
N VAL A 84 7.58 -7.14 0.90
CA VAL A 84 7.06 -5.81 0.57
C VAL A 84 8.09 -5.10 -0.30
N ASP A 85 7.62 -4.56 -1.44
CA ASP A 85 8.38 -3.68 -2.32
C ASP A 85 7.73 -2.29 -2.27
N ASP A 86 8.45 -1.32 -1.72
CA ASP A 86 8.03 0.08 -1.71
C ASP A 86 8.38 0.75 -3.05
N LEU A 87 7.36 1.24 -3.75
CA LEU A 87 7.49 1.85 -5.07
C LEU A 87 7.12 3.34 -5.01
N LEU A 88 7.53 4.10 -6.05
CA LEU A 88 7.33 5.55 -6.06
C LEU A 88 5.84 5.95 -5.98
N SER A 89 4.97 5.18 -6.63
CA SER A 89 3.52 5.47 -6.73
C SER A 89 2.72 4.24 -7.15
N GLY A 90 1.40 4.35 -7.21
CA GLY A 90 0.51 3.28 -7.72
C GLY A 90 0.75 2.92 -9.19
N VAL A 91 1.30 3.82 -10.01
CA VAL A 91 1.57 3.52 -11.43
C VAL A 91 2.58 2.37 -11.59
N PRO A 92 3.82 2.43 -11.04
CA PRO A 92 4.75 1.31 -11.11
C PRO A 92 4.25 0.07 -10.36
N VAL A 93 3.42 0.20 -9.32
CA VAL A 93 2.78 -0.96 -8.67
C VAL A 93 1.91 -1.72 -9.68
N VAL A 94 1.00 -1.03 -10.37
CA VAL A 94 0.12 -1.64 -11.37
C VAL A 94 0.93 -2.25 -12.51
N GLN A 95 2.00 -1.57 -12.97
CA GLN A 95 2.91 -2.12 -13.98
C GLN A 95 3.58 -3.41 -13.50
N GLY A 96 4.01 -3.47 -12.24
CA GLY A 96 4.58 -4.67 -11.61
C GLY A 96 3.59 -5.84 -11.55
N VAL A 97 2.33 -5.59 -11.24
CA VAL A 97 1.25 -6.60 -11.25
C VAL A 97 0.98 -7.10 -12.67
N VAL A 98 0.88 -6.19 -13.65
CA VAL A 98 0.68 -6.55 -15.06
C VAL A 98 1.85 -7.35 -15.62
N GLY A 99 3.07 -6.95 -15.26
CA GLY A 99 4.31 -7.62 -15.68
C GLY A 99 4.66 -8.90 -14.90
N GLY A 100 3.93 -9.21 -13.81
CA GLY A 100 4.13 -10.41 -13.00
C GLY A 100 5.31 -10.35 -12.03
N SER A 101 5.97 -9.20 -11.85
CA SER A 101 7.00 -9.02 -10.82
C SER A 101 6.40 -8.87 -9.41
N LEU A 102 5.16 -8.43 -9.33
CA LEU A 102 4.36 -8.38 -8.10
C LEU A 102 3.20 -9.38 -8.20
N ASN A 103 2.93 -10.09 -7.11
CA ASN A 103 1.76 -10.96 -7.00
C ASN A 103 0.50 -10.14 -6.70
N ILE A 104 0.62 -9.18 -5.79
CA ILE A 104 -0.45 -8.28 -5.35
C ILE A 104 0.10 -6.85 -5.41
N GLY A 105 -0.73 -5.90 -5.80
CA GLY A 105 -0.40 -4.48 -5.75
C GLY A 105 -1.37 -3.75 -4.82
N ALA A 106 -0.86 -2.90 -3.94
CA ALA A 106 -1.63 -1.85 -3.29
C ALA A 106 -1.50 -0.58 -4.14
N SER A 107 -2.60 -0.04 -4.63
CA SER A 107 -2.61 1.18 -5.46
C SER A 107 -3.87 1.99 -5.17
N SER A 108 -3.78 3.31 -5.33
CA SER A 108 -5.00 4.08 -5.51
C SER A 108 -5.73 3.62 -6.77
N ILE A 109 -7.02 3.92 -6.83
CA ILE A 109 -7.89 3.38 -7.88
C ILE A 109 -7.55 3.88 -9.30
N GLU A 110 -7.02 5.09 -9.44
CA GLU A 110 -6.86 5.76 -10.74
C GLU A 110 -5.87 5.04 -11.67
N PRO A 111 -4.65 4.65 -11.23
CA PRO A 111 -3.76 3.84 -12.06
C PRO A 111 -4.36 2.50 -12.46
N VAL A 112 -5.17 1.89 -11.58
CA VAL A 112 -5.82 0.60 -11.84
C VAL A 112 -6.90 0.74 -12.91
N VAL A 113 -7.78 1.75 -12.77
CA VAL A 113 -8.83 2.05 -13.75
C VAL A 113 -8.22 2.39 -15.11
N ASN A 114 -7.17 3.22 -15.15
CA ASN A 114 -6.49 3.58 -16.40
C ASN A 114 -5.80 2.39 -17.07
N ALA A 115 -5.17 1.50 -16.31
CA ALA A 115 -4.58 0.28 -16.85
C ALA A 115 -5.66 -0.68 -17.39
N ALA A 116 -6.77 -0.87 -16.66
CA ALA A 116 -7.90 -1.68 -17.13
C ALA A 116 -8.55 -1.07 -18.36
N SER A 117 -8.68 0.26 -18.42
CA SER A 117 -9.16 1.02 -19.59
C SER A 117 -8.28 0.83 -20.82
N ALA A 118 -6.98 0.63 -20.63
CA ALA A 118 -6.01 0.28 -21.68
C ALA A 118 -5.99 -1.23 -22.00
N GLY A 119 -6.88 -2.03 -21.39
CA GLY A 119 -7.00 -3.46 -21.64
C GLY A 119 -6.10 -4.36 -20.80
N ALA A 120 -5.46 -3.84 -19.74
CA ALA A 120 -4.68 -4.66 -18.83
C ALA A 120 -5.57 -5.71 -18.13
N PRO A 121 -5.17 -7.00 -18.10
CA PRO A 121 -5.96 -8.08 -17.54
C PRO A 121 -5.79 -8.14 -16.00
N ILE A 122 -6.26 -7.11 -15.30
CA ILE A 122 -6.18 -6.98 -13.85
C ILE A 122 -7.57 -6.88 -13.21
N GLN A 123 -7.65 -7.13 -11.91
CA GLN A 123 -8.88 -6.99 -11.11
C GLN A 123 -8.58 -6.42 -9.73
N ILE A 124 -9.47 -5.57 -9.24
CA ILE A 124 -9.54 -5.13 -7.84
C ILE A 124 -10.19 -6.26 -7.04
N VAL A 125 -9.53 -6.70 -5.96
CA VAL A 125 -9.95 -7.86 -5.15
C VAL A 125 -10.11 -7.53 -3.67
N GLY A 126 -9.76 -6.31 -3.25
CA GLY A 126 -9.87 -5.81 -1.88
C GLY A 126 -9.54 -4.33 -1.81
N SER A 127 -9.64 -3.77 -0.63
CA SER A 127 -9.30 -2.38 -0.33
C SER A 127 -8.40 -2.31 0.89
N TYR A 128 -7.37 -1.46 0.85
CA TYR A 128 -6.57 -1.13 2.03
C TYR A 128 -7.11 0.10 2.77
N ALA A 129 -7.77 1.01 2.07
CA ALA A 129 -8.48 2.16 2.63
C ALA A 129 -9.55 2.60 1.62
N ASN A 130 -10.82 2.58 2.01
CA ASN A 130 -11.93 2.87 1.10
C ASN A 130 -12.35 4.35 1.09
N LYS A 131 -11.69 5.20 1.90
CA LYS A 131 -11.90 6.65 1.99
C LYS A 131 -10.58 7.39 1.78
N LEU A 132 -10.66 8.67 1.43
CA LEU A 132 -9.48 9.52 1.26
C LEU A 132 -8.82 9.81 2.61
N THR A 133 -7.50 9.85 2.62
CA THR A 133 -6.66 9.99 3.83
C THR A 133 -5.68 11.16 3.69
N VAL A 134 -6.00 12.12 2.81
CA VAL A 134 -5.05 13.14 2.38
C VAL A 134 -5.64 14.55 2.41
N ASN A 135 -4.72 15.50 2.55
CA ASN A 135 -5.02 16.94 2.54
C ASN A 135 -4.12 17.66 1.53
N MET A 136 -4.64 18.67 0.83
CA MET A 136 -3.78 19.62 0.13
C MET A 136 -3.29 20.67 1.13
N VAL A 137 -1.99 20.72 1.33
CA VAL A 137 -1.34 21.68 2.24
C VAL A 137 -0.64 22.76 1.41
N THR A 138 -0.84 24.01 1.80
CA THR A 138 -0.27 25.21 1.16
C THR A 138 0.18 26.24 2.20
N PRO A 139 1.05 27.20 1.84
CA PRO A 139 1.24 28.40 2.64
C PRO A 139 -0.07 29.20 2.77
N LYS A 140 -0.30 29.85 3.92
CA LYS A 140 -1.49 30.69 4.17
C LYS A 140 -1.68 31.83 3.17
N SER A 141 -0.63 32.22 2.46
CA SER A 141 -0.72 33.18 1.35
C SER A 141 -1.51 32.64 0.15
N ILE A 142 -1.69 31.32 0.05
CA ILE A 142 -2.55 30.65 -0.93
C ILE A 142 -3.81 30.19 -0.17
N ALA A 143 -4.75 31.12 -0.03
CA ALA A 143 -5.95 30.92 0.80
C ALA A 143 -7.14 30.33 0.03
N THR A 144 -7.05 30.23 -1.30
CA THR A 144 -8.10 29.63 -2.15
C THR A 144 -7.47 28.79 -3.26
N PRO A 145 -8.17 27.78 -3.79
CA PRO A 145 -7.66 27.00 -4.91
C PRO A 145 -7.34 27.83 -6.16
N ALA A 146 -8.09 28.91 -6.43
CA ALA A 146 -7.82 29.83 -7.54
C ALA A 146 -6.43 30.49 -7.45
N ALA A 147 -5.89 30.69 -6.23
CA ALA A 147 -4.56 31.25 -6.00
C ALA A 147 -3.41 30.29 -6.35
N LEU A 148 -3.70 29.05 -6.73
CA LEU A 148 -2.72 28.09 -7.26
C LEU A 148 -2.24 28.46 -8.67
N ARG A 149 -2.92 29.37 -9.39
CA ARG A 149 -2.49 29.84 -10.72
C ARG A 149 -1.05 30.34 -10.69
N GLY A 150 -0.21 29.86 -11.59
CA GLY A 150 1.20 30.23 -11.71
C GLY A 150 2.12 29.60 -10.66
N GLN A 151 1.58 28.79 -9.75
CA GLN A 151 2.37 28.20 -8.65
C GLN A 151 3.05 26.90 -9.06
N ARG A 152 4.08 26.54 -8.27
CA ARG A 152 4.81 25.27 -8.35
C ARG A 152 4.13 24.24 -7.43
N LEU A 153 3.54 23.22 -7.99
CA LEU A 153 2.76 22.22 -7.24
C LEU A 153 3.51 20.88 -7.21
N GLY A 154 3.73 20.35 -6.01
CA GLY A 154 4.37 19.06 -5.82
C GLY A 154 3.45 17.91 -6.25
N ILE A 155 3.95 17.04 -7.12
CA ILE A 155 3.27 15.82 -7.54
C ILE A 155 4.23 14.63 -7.48
N GLN A 156 3.72 13.41 -7.28
CA GLN A 156 4.59 12.22 -7.37
C GLN A 156 5.01 11.94 -8.84
N GLN A 157 4.01 11.84 -9.68
CA GLN A 157 4.11 11.47 -11.08
C GLN A 157 2.78 11.77 -11.75
N VAL A 158 2.78 12.18 -13.02
CA VAL A 158 1.54 12.36 -13.80
C VAL A 158 0.77 11.04 -13.89
N GLY A 159 -0.53 11.10 -13.62
CA GLY A 159 -1.42 9.94 -13.54
C GLY A 159 -1.37 9.16 -12.22
N ALA A 160 -0.50 9.54 -11.28
CA ALA A 160 -0.48 8.99 -9.93
C ALA A 160 -1.41 9.78 -8.99
N PHE A 161 -1.78 9.16 -7.87
CA PHE A 161 -2.78 9.66 -6.93
C PHE A 161 -2.63 11.14 -6.56
N ARG A 162 -1.45 11.57 -6.11
CA ARG A 162 -1.25 12.96 -5.64
C ARG A 162 -1.35 13.98 -6.78
N GLU A 163 -0.99 13.60 -8.01
CA GLU A 163 -1.23 14.44 -9.18
C GLU A 163 -2.73 14.52 -9.51
N VAL A 164 -3.43 13.39 -9.45
CA VAL A 164 -4.88 13.34 -9.68
C VAL A 164 -5.62 14.22 -8.68
N MET A 165 -5.30 14.12 -7.39
CA MET A 165 -5.86 14.99 -6.35
C MET A 165 -5.56 16.47 -6.62
N THR A 166 -4.33 16.81 -7.01
CA THR A 166 -3.95 18.19 -7.38
C THR A 166 -4.74 18.65 -8.59
N ARG A 167 -4.89 17.82 -9.62
CA ARG A 167 -5.65 18.15 -10.85
C ARG A 167 -7.12 18.42 -10.55
N MET A 168 -7.75 17.60 -9.71
CA MET A 168 -9.15 17.81 -9.31
C MET A 168 -9.36 19.21 -8.71
N VAL A 169 -8.44 19.67 -7.88
CA VAL A 169 -8.53 20.99 -7.25
C VAL A 169 -8.36 22.12 -8.29
N ILE A 170 -7.31 22.06 -9.11
CA ILE A 170 -7.07 23.13 -10.10
C ILE A 170 -8.16 23.16 -11.18
N GLU A 171 -8.58 22.02 -11.70
CA GLU A 171 -9.63 21.98 -12.72
C GLU A 171 -11.02 22.31 -12.15
N GLY A 172 -11.27 22.03 -10.87
CA GLY A 172 -12.46 22.49 -10.15
C GLY A 172 -12.62 24.01 -10.13
N GLU A 173 -11.49 24.75 -10.16
CA GLU A 173 -11.42 26.22 -10.24
C GLU A 173 -11.33 26.75 -11.70
N GLY A 174 -11.47 25.88 -12.68
CA GLY A 174 -11.34 26.26 -14.09
C GLY A 174 -9.91 26.54 -14.53
N LEU A 175 -8.91 26.13 -13.73
CA LEU A 175 -7.51 26.10 -14.12
C LEU A 175 -7.22 24.82 -14.90
N THR A 176 -6.08 24.80 -15.58
CA THR A 176 -5.56 23.63 -16.28
C THR A 176 -4.14 23.33 -15.82
N THR A 177 -3.61 22.20 -16.21
CA THR A 177 -2.20 21.85 -15.95
C THR A 177 -1.22 22.84 -16.60
N ALA A 178 -1.64 23.59 -17.64
CA ALA A 178 -0.84 24.65 -18.25
C ALA A 178 -0.80 25.95 -17.41
N ASP A 179 -1.73 26.12 -16.48
CA ASP A 179 -1.79 27.29 -15.59
C ASP A 179 -0.89 27.17 -14.35
N VAL A 180 -0.23 26.03 -14.15
CA VAL A 180 0.62 25.71 -12.99
C VAL A 180 1.93 25.06 -13.42
N THR A 181 2.87 24.91 -12.50
CA THR A 181 4.10 24.15 -12.77
C THR A 181 4.13 22.89 -11.90
N TYR A 182 4.05 21.73 -12.49
CA TYR A 182 4.22 20.48 -11.76
C TYR A 182 5.69 20.24 -11.41
N VAL A 183 5.95 19.90 -10.15
CA VAL A 183 7.26 19.55 -9.61
C VAL A 183 7.21 18.09 -9.16
N PRO A 184 7.90 17.17 -9.87
CA PRO A 184 8.01 15.79 -9.44
C PRO A 184 8.72 15.70 -8.08
N SER A 185 8.05 15.09 -7.09
CA SER A 185 8.52 15.00 -5.71
C SER A 185 8.24 13.61 -5.15
N SER A 186 9.15 13.06 -4.35
CA SER A 186 8.87 11.82 -3.62
C SER A 186 7.94 12.08 -2.43
N SER A 187 7.20 11.07 -1.97
CA SER A 187 6.32 11.20 -0.80
C SER A 187 7.06 11.62 0.47
N SER A 188 8.34 11.31 0.58
CA SER A 188 9.22 11.71 1.69
C SER A 188 9.74 13.15 1.60
N ALA A 189 9.72 13.78 0.42
CA ALA A 189 10.30 15.10 0.19
C ALA A 189 9.29 16.26 0.35
N TYR A 190 8.00 16.02 0.23
CA TYR A 190 6.97 17.07 0.22
C TYR A 190 7.07 18.07 1.36
N ILE A 191 7.26 17.60 2.61
CA ILE A 191 7.34 18.49 3.76
C ILE A 191 8.54 19.42 3.66
N SER A 192 9.73 18.89 3.32
CA SER A 192 10.94 19.69 3.19
C SER A 192 10.84 20.71 2.05
N GLU A 193 10.26 20.33 0.92
CA GLU A 193 10.07 21.18 -0.24
C GLU A 193 9.06 22.31 0.01
N LEU A 194 7.95 22.00 0.75
CA LEU A 194 6.98 23.01 1.21
C LEU A 194 7.66 24.02 2.15
N LEU A 195 8.41 23.53 3.15
CA LEU A 195 9.11 24.38 4.12
C LEU A 195 10.19 25.25 3.46
N ALA A 196 10.89 24.72 2.45
CA ALA A 196 11.85 25.47 1.65
C ALA A 196 11.17 26.45 0.66
N GLY A 197 9.87 26.31 0.43
CA GLY A 197 9.13 27.09 -0.55
C GLY A 197 9.41 26.72 -2.00
N GLU A 198 10.02 25.55 -2.23
CA GLU A 198 10.30 25.00 -3.55
C GLU A 198 9.03 24.56 -4.27
N ILE A 199 8.05 24.08 -3.51
CA ILE A 199 6.67 23.86 -3.93
C ILE A 199 5.72 24.72 -3.09
N LYS A 200 4.58 25.07 -3.65
CA LYS A 200 3.53 25.87 -3.00
C LYS A 200 2.28 25.08 -2.66
N SER A 201 2.20 23.84 -3.09
CA SER A 201 1.23 22.85 -2.59
C SER A 201 1.82 21.47 -2.59
N GLY A 202 1.35 20.64 -1.68
CA GLY A 202 1.58 19.19 -1.64
C GLY A 202 0.33 18.48 -1.15
N VAL A 203 0.01 17.37 -1.76
CA VAL A 203 -1.03 16.44 -1.26
C VAL A 203 -0.37 15.52 -0.25
N LEU A 204 -0.68 15.67 1.02
CA LEU A 204 -0.05 15.00 2.15
C LEU A 204 -0.99 14.00 2.79
N GLN A 205 -0.46 12.86 3.24
CA GLN A 205 -1.17 11.95 4.13
C GLN A 205 -1.43 12.63 5.49
N GLU A 206 -2.35 12.12 6.28
CA GLU A 206 -2.76 12.76 7.54
C GLU A 206 -1.57 12.98 8.50
N GLU A 207 -0.72 11.97 8.73
CA GLU A 207 0.47 12.10 9.58
C GLU A 207 1.48 13.12 9.04
N GLN A 208 1.58 13.22 7.72
CA GLN A 208 2.43 14.21 7.05
C GLN A 208 1.86 15.62 7.20
N THR A 209 0.53 15.77 7.09
CA THR A 209 -0.19 17.04 7.31
C THR A 209 0.04 17.54 8.73
N ILE A 210 -0.20 16.69 9.73
CA ILE A 210 0.04 17.01 11.15
C ILE A 210 1.50 17.46 11.36
N THR A 211 2.45 16.74 10.76
CA THR A 211 3.88 17.06 10.88
C THR A 211 4.23 18.40 10.19
N ALA A 212 3.70 18.65 8.99
CA ALA A 212 3.95 19.90 8.25
C ALA A 212 3.42 21.11 9.01
N LEU A 213 2.16 21.07 9.46
CA LEU A 213 1.51 22.17 10.21
C LEU A 213 2.18 22.44 11.56
N LYS A 214 2.72 21.40 12.20
CA LYS A 214 3.50 21.56 13.44
C LYS A 214 4.85 22.22 13.22
N LYS A 215 5.50 21.94 12.06
CA LYS A 215 6.81 22.51 11.73
C LYS A 215 6.75 23.95 11.29
N ASP A 216 5.71 24.35 10.58
CA ASP A 216 5.52 25.72 10.13
C ASP A 216 4.05 26.16 10.29
N GLY A 217 3.82 27.07 11.23
CA GLY A 217 2.52 27.68 11.46
C GLY A 217 2.01 28.58 10.32
N ASN A 218 2.81 28.85 9.28
CA ASN A 218 2.38 29.54 8.06
C ASN A 218 1.75 28.58 7.03
N LEU A 219 1.82 27.27 7.23
CA LEU A 219 1.10 26.29 6.43
C LEU A 219 -0.35 26.15 6.92
N HIS A 220 -1.23 25.71 6.03
CA HIS A 220 -2.60 25.34 6.36
C HIS A 220 -3.11 24.26 5.40
N VAL A 221 -4.19 23.59 5.79
CA VAL A 221 -4.96 22.74 4.89
C VAL A 221 -5.80 23.63 3.99
N LEU A 222 -5.56 23.57 2.69
CA LEU A 222 -6.36 24.26 1.68
C LEU A 222 -7.59 23.42 1.29
N VAL A 223 -7.42 22.12 1.16
CA VAL A 223 -8.48 21.16 0.84
C VAL A 223 -8.30 19.92 1.70
N ASP A 224 -9.34 19.55 2.43
CA ASP A 224 -9.54 18.24 3.02
C ASP A 224 -10.31 17.40 2.00
N TYR A 225 -9.70 16.35 1.49
CA TYR A 225 -10.27 15.61 0.35
C TYR A 225 -11.42 14.70 0.76
N GLU A 226 -11.43 14.13 1.97
CA GLU A 226 -12.56 13.32 2.43
C GLU A 226 -13.82 14.18 2.59
N GLN A 227 -13.66 15.42 3.07
CA GLN A 227 -14.79 16.36 3.13
C GLN A 227 -15.21 16.89 1.76
N ALA A 228 -14.26 17.07 0.83
CA ALA A 228 -14.53 17.61 -0.51
C ALA A 228 -15.22 16.60 -1.44
N ASP A 229 -14.89 15.32 -1.34
CA ASP A 229 -15.52 14.23 -2.11
C ASP A 229 -15.66 12.95 -1.25
N PRO A 230 -16.65 12.91 -0.33
CA PRO A 230 -16.84 11.79 0.59
C PRO A 230 -17.26 10.49 -0.11
N ASN A 231 -17.60 10.55 -1.39
CA ASN A 231 -17.93 9.38 -2.21
C ASN A 231 -16.73 8.86 -3.02
N TYR A 232 -15.54 9.43 -2.83
CA TYR A 232 -14.37 8.95 -3.52
C TYR A 232 -13.88 7.63 -2.93
N PHE A 233 -13.67 6.63 -3.78
CA PHE A 233 -13.05 5.36 -3.40
C PHE A 233 -11.55 5.47 -3.60
N TYR A 234 -10.76 5.18 -2.56
CA TYR A 234 -9.33 5.47 -2.60
C TYR A 234 -8.47 4.26 -2.96
N GLY A 235 -8.29 3.36 -2.03
CA GLY A 235 -7.21 2.37 -2.05
C GLY A 235 -7.66 0.97 -2.43
N THR A 236 -6.93 0.34 -3.33
CA THR A 236 -7.24 -0.99 -3.86
C THR A 236 -6.14 -2.00 -3.60
N TYR A 237 -6.50 -3.26 -3.39
CA TYR A 237 -5.65 -4.40 -3.69
C TYR A 237 -5.98 -4.92 -5.08
N VAL A 238 -4.97 -5.02 -5.93
CA VAL A 238 -5.10 -5.42 -7.34
C VAL A 238 -4.21 -6.61 -7.67
N VAL A 239 -4.72 -7.51 -8.50
CA VAL A 239 -4.01 -8.70 -8.98
C VAL A 239 -4.17 -8.85 -10.49
N SER A 240 -3.26 -9.57 -11.17
CA SER A 240 -3.49 -9.98 -12.54
C SER A 240 -4.45 -11.18 -12.60
N LYS A 241 -5.32 -11.22 -13.61
CA LYS A 241 -6.26 -12.33 -13.82
C LYS A 241 -5.54 -13.68 -14.00
N SER A 242 -4.37 -13.65 -14.64
CA SER A 242 -3.55 -14.85 -14.85
C SER A 242 -2.97 -15.40 -13.54
N TRP A 243 -2.48 -14.52 -12.65
CA TRP A 243 -2.01 -14.97 -11.35
C TRP A 243 -3.16 -15.48 -10.49
N LEU A 244 -4.28 -14.79 -10.47
CA LEU A 244 -5.45 -15.16 -9.68
C LEU A 244 -5.95 -16.57 -10.03
N ALA A 245 -6.03 -16.93 -11.30
CA ALA A 245 -6.55 -18.22 -11.76
C ALA A 245 -5.85 -19.47 -11.17
N GLY A 246 -4.62 -19.31 -10.67
CA GLY A 246 -3.87 -20.40 -10.01
C GLY A 246 -3.59 -20.14 -8.54
N ASN A 247 -4.04 -19.01 -7.96
CA ASN A 247 -3.65 -18.57 -6.63
C ASN A 247 -4.83 -18.06 -5.78
N GLU A 248 -6.06 -18.48 -6.09
CA GLU A 248 -7.26 -18.03 -5.35
C GLU A 248 -7.14 -18.26 -3.85
N GLY A 249 -6.72 -19.46 -3.43
CA GLY A 249 -6.52 -19.79 -2.02
C GLY A 249 -5.38 -18.97 -1.36
N THR A 250 -4.35 -18.59 -2.12
CA THR A 250 -3.28 -17.71 -1.64
C THR A 250 -3.79 -16.27 -1.45
N LEU A 251 -4.62 -15.79 -2.36
CA LEU A 251 -5.27 -14.48 -2.23
C LEU A 251 -6.23 -14.45 -1.04
N GLU A 252 -7.07 -15.48 -0.85
CA GLU A 252 -7.96 -15.55 0.32
C GLU A 252 -7.18 -15.48 1.64
N LYS A 253 -6.06 -16.19 1.77
CA LYS A 253 -5.18 -16.12 2.93
C LYS A 253 -4.62 -14.73 3.16
N PHE A 254 -4.19 -14.04 2.10
CA PHE A 254 -3.72 -12.66 2.18
C PHE A 254 -4.84 -11.73 2.67
N LEU A 255 -6.01 -11.79 2.04
CA LEU A 255 -7.16 -10.96 2.42
C LEU A 255 -7.67 -11.27 3.84
N THR A 256 -7.57 -12.54 4.30
CA THR A 256 -7.86 -12.93 5.69
C THR A 256 -6.93 -12.18 6.65
N ALA A 257 -5.62 -12.23 6.41
CA ALA A 257 -4.63 -11.54 7.25
C ALA A 257 -4.82 -10.03 7.27
N ILE A 258 -5.13 -9.41 6.13
CA ILE A 258 -5.43 -7.96 6.03
C ILE A 258 -6.72 -7.61 6.79
N THR A 259 -7.80 -8.38 6.61
CA THR A 259 -9.06 -8.15 7.34
C THR A 259 -8.85 -8.27 8.86
N MET A 260 -8.04 -9.24 9.31
CA MET A 260 -7.68 -9.37 10.71
C MET A 260 -6.87 -8.16 11.20
N ALA A 261 -5.95 -7.65 10.39
CA ALA A 261 -5.16 -6.45 10.71
C ALA A 261 -6.06 -5.21 10.82
N HIS A 262 -6.97 -4.97 9.88
CA HIS A 262 -7.94 -3.87 9.97
C HIS A 262 -8.74 -3.96 11.27
N ARG A 263 -9.32 -5.12 11.57
CA ARG A 263 -10.10 -5.34 12.81
C ARG A 263 -9.27 -5.16 14.09
N PHE A 264 -7.99 -5.56 14.05
CA PHE A 264 -7.06 -5.32 15.15
C PHE A 264 -6.81 -3.84 15.37
N MET A 265 -6.60 -3.07 14.28
CA MET A 265 -6.30 -1.65 14.33
C MET A 265 -7.39 -0.87 15.07
N TYR A 266 -8.67 -1.15 14.85
CA TYR A 266 -9.77 -0.50 15.58
C TYR A 266 -9.88 -0.92 17.05
N LYS A 267 -9.50 -2.16 17.37
CA LYS A 267 -9.66 -2.71 18.72
C LYS A 267 -8.48 -2.41 19.66
N ASN A 268 -7.31 -2.08 19.08
CA ASN A 268 -6.04 -2.03 19.82
C ASN A 268 -5.24 -0.78 19.45
N GLU A 269 -5.80 0.41 19.73
CA GLU A 269 -5.17 1.71 19.42
C GLU A 269 -3.70 1.77 19.88
N PRO A 270 -3.34 1.49 21.16
CA PRO A 270 -1.94 1.65 21.61
C PRO A 270 -0.95 0.77 20.82
N ALA A 271 -1.35 -0.46 20.52
CA ALA A 271 -0.51 -1.38 19.74
C ALA A 271 -0.42 -0.92 18.27
N THR A 272 -1.55 -0.53 17.67
CA THR A 272 -1.59 0.02 16.31
C THR A 272 -0.71 1.24 16.18
N VAL A 273 -0.86 2.22 17.06
CA VAL A 273 -0.03 3.44 17.08
C VAL A 273 1.45 3.10 17.20
N SER A 274 1.81 2.15 18.08
CA SER A 274 3.20 1.71 18.25
C SER A 274 3.77 1.07 17.00
N ILE A 275 3.02 0.18 16.33
CA ILE A 275 3.44 -0.50 15.10
C ILE A 275 3.60 0.52 13.98
N VAL A 276 2.61 1.40 13.78
CA VAL A 276 2.64 2.40 12.72
C VAL A 276 3.77 3.41 12.94
N ALA A 277 3.95 3.92 14.16
CA ALA A 277 5.05 4.84 14.49
C ALA A 277 6.43 4.20 14.21
N LYS A 278 6.59 2.93 14.54
CA LYS A 278 7.82 2.18 14.23
C LYS A 278 8.01 2.00 12.72
N ASN A 279 6.94 1.73 11.99
CA ASN A 279 6.98 1.49 10.54
C ASN A 279 7.28 2.77 9.75
N THR A 280 6.62 3.88 10.10
CA THR A 280 6.76 5.17 9.40
C THR A 280 7.99 5.96 9.87
N GLY A 281 8.45 5.73 11.09
CA GLY A 281 9.48 6.54 11.74
C GLY A 281 8.93 7.86 12.32
N ASP A 282 7.62 8.07 12.27
CA ASP A 282 6.98 9.26 12.82
C ASP A 282 6.85 9.19 14.35
N PRO A 283 6.82 10.36 15.04
CA PRO A 283 6.59 10.40 16.47
C PRO A 283 5.24 9.78 16.86
N VAL A 284 5.21 9.00 17.95
CA VAL A 284 4.00 8.38 18.50
C VAL A 284 2.85 9.40 18.61
N ALA A 285 3.12 10.60 19.12
CA ALA A 285 2.11 11.65 19.27
C ALA A 285 1.52 12.15 17.91
N THR A 286 2.27 12.06 16.83
CA THR A 286 1.77 12.35 15.46
C THR A 286 0.84 11.23 15.02
N ILE A 287 1.29 10.00 15.18
CA ILE A 287 0.50 8.82 14.78
C ILE A 287 -0.78 8.67 15.61
N THR A 288 -0.75 8.98 16.92
CA THR A 288 -1.96 9.01 17.75
C THR A 288 -3.01 9.98 17.18
N LYS A 289 -2.59 11.20 16.79
CA LYS A 289 -3.52 12.16 16.18
C LYS A 289 -4.04 11.69 14.83
N ALA A 290 -3.19 11.09 14.00
CA ALA A 290 -3.61 10.52 12.73
C ALA A 290 -4.58 9.34 12.93
N TYR A 291 -4.36 8.51 13.96
CA TYR A 291 -5.27 7.44 14.35
C TYR A 291 -6.65 8.01 14.74
N ASP A 292 -6.69 9.06 15.56
CA ASP A 292 -7.94 9.71 15.97
C ASP A 292 -8.77 10.17 14.75
N VAL A 293 -8.11 10.72 13.72
CA VAL A 293 -8.78 11.15 12.49
C VAL A 293 -9.17 9.94 11.65
N LEU A 294 -8.21 9.12 11.26
CA LEU A 294 -8.41 8.09 10.23
C LEU A 294 -9.28 6.91 10.70
N LEU A 295 -9.15 6.49 11.97
CA LEU A 295 -9.90 5.35 12.48
C LEU A 295 -11.10 5.78 13.33
N ALA A 296 -10.90 6.66 14.32
CA ALA A 296 -11.97 6.98 15.26
C ALA A 296 -13.04 7.90 14.66
N GLN A 297 -12.67 8.82 13.75
CA GLN A 297 -13.60 9.77 13.15
C GLN A 297 -14.09 9.33 11.76
N GLU A 298 -13.17 8.92 10.87
CA GLU A 298 -13.47 8.66 9.46
C GLU A 298 -13.72 7.18 9.16
N GLY A 299 -13.07 6.25 9.87
CA GLY A 299 -13.24 4.82 9.64
C GLY A 299 -12.74 4.40 8.26
N VAL A 300 -11.48 4.71 7.92
CA VAL A 300 -10.94 4.54 6.56
C VAL A 300 -10.56 3.11 6.19
N PHE A 301 -10.29 2.24 7.18
CA PHE A 301 -9.91 0.85 6.93
C PHE A 301 -11.16 -0.05 6.96
N PRO A 302 -11.42 -0.83 5.90
CA PRO A 302 -12.62 -1.64 5.85
C PRO A 302 -12.58 -2.81 6.85
N LEU A 303 -13.65 -2.99 7.61
CA LEU A 303 -13.84 -4.09 8.56
C LEU A 303 -14.50 -5.32 7.92
N ASN A 304 -15.11 -5.12 6.76
CA ASN A 304 -15.72 -6.14 5.92
C ASN A 304 -15.10 -6.12 4.51
N SER A 305 -15.91 -6.18 3.44
CA SER A 305 -15.37 -6.26 2.07
C SER A 305 -14.66 -4.97 1.62
N GLY A 306 -15.18 -3.83 2.03
CA GLY A 306 -14.67 -2.50 1.65
C GLY A 306 -14.80 -2.17 0.17
N LEU A 307 -15.39 -3.04 -0.65
CA LEU A 307 -15.53 -2.86 -2.10
C LEU A 307 -16.92 -2.32 -2.46
N ASP A 308 -17.21 -1.08 -2.02
CA ASP A 308 -18.44 -0.38 -2.38
C ASP A 308 -18.42 0.00 -3.87
N GLN A 309 -19.22 -0.72 -4.66
CA GLN A 309 -19.30 -0.51 -6.11
C GLN A 309 -19.92 0.85 -6.48
N SER A 310 -20.75 1.44 -5.61
CA SER A 310 -21.35 2.74 -5.82
C SER A 310 -20.27 3.85 -5.71
N ARG A 311 -19.41 3.77 -4.71
CA ARG A 311 -18.25 4.67 -4.56
C ARG A 311 -17.23 4.49 -5.68
N ILE A 312 -16.94 3.25 -6.08
CA ILE A 312 -16.06 2.97 -7.25
C ILE A 312 -16.62 3.62 -8.51
N SER A 313 -17.94 3.48 -8.75
CA SER A 313 -18.60 4.12 -9.89
C SER A 313 -18.55 5.65 -9.81
N ALA A 314 -18.80 6.23 -8.64
CA ALA A 314 -18.70 7.68 -8.42
C ALA A 314 -17.29 8.20 -8.70
N THR A 315 -16.26 7.46 -8.25
CA THR A 315 -14.86 7.81 -8.50
C THR A 315 -14.54 7.75 -9.99
N ILE A 316 -14.98 6.72 -10.72
CA ILE A 316 -14.79 6.65 -12.18
C ILE A 316 -15.49 7.83 -12.88
N ALA A 317 -16.69 8.23 -12.42
CA ALA A 317 -17.36 9.42 -12.94
C ALA A 317 -16.58 10.71 -12.66
N THR A 318 -15.99 10.84 -11.46
CA THR A 318 -15.07 11.93 -11.11
C THR A 318 -13.83 11.92 -12.01
N MET A 319 -13.22 10.75 -12.27
CA MET A 319 -12.10 10.63 -13.20
C MET A 319 -12.46 11.08 -14.61
N LYS A 320 -13.68 10.80 -15.09
CA LYS A 320 -14.17 11.28 -16.39
C LYS A 320 -14.35 12.80 -16.39
N LYS A 321 -15.01 13.35 -15.36
CA LYS A 321 -15.26 14.78 -15.20
C LYS A 321 -13.96 15.59 -15.31
N TYR A 322 -12.91 15.13 -14.66
CA TYR A 322 -11.61 15.81 -14.62
C TYR A 322 -10.60 15.26 -15.63
N LYS A 323 -11.06 14.57 -16.67
CA LYS A 323 -10.23 14.03 -17.77
C LYS A 323 -9.02 13.20 -17.31
N ILE A 324 -9.17 12.52 -16.17
CA ILE A 324 -8.18 11.62 -15.58
C ILE A 324 -8.26 10.25 -16.24
N LEU A 325 -9.47 9.82 -16.61
CA LEU A 325 -9.67 8.58 -17.36
C LEU A 325 -9.11 8.74 -18.77
N THR A 326 -8.12 7.90 -19.11
CA THR A 326 -7.35 8.02 -20.37
C THR A 326 -7.87 7.18 -21.53
N GLY A 327 -8.86 6.31 -21.30
CA GLY A 327 -9.42 5.42 -22.31
C GLY A 327 -10.91 5.15 -22.10
N ALA A 328 -11.39 4.01 -22.61
CA ALA A 328 -12.76 3.60 -22.44
C ALA A 328 -13.03 3.21 -20.96
N GLU A 329 -14.20 3.56 -20.46
CA GLU A 329 -14.61 3.17 -19.12
C GLU A 329 -14.70 1.65 -18.99
N PRO A 330 -13.94 1.01 -18.06
CA PRO A 330 -14.07 -0.42 -17.85
C PRO A 330 -15.41 -0.74 -17.16
N SER A 331 -16.01 -1.88 -17.51
CA SER A 331 -17.19 -2.33 -16.77
C SER A 331 -16.81 -2.74 -15.34
N LEU A 332 -17.65 -2.43 -14.36
CA LEU A 332 -17.40 -2.81 -12.97
C LEU A 332 -17.22 -4.32 -12.82
N SER A 333 -18.02 -5.13 -13.50
CA SER A 333 -17.93 -6.59 -13.46
C SER A 333 -16.62 -7.16 -14.01
N SER A 334 -15.92 -6.41 -14.89
CA SER A 334 -14.60 -6.81 -15.36
C SER A 334 -13.46 -6.28 -14.48
N LEU A 335 -13.69 -5.16 -13.80
CA LEU A 335 -12.72 -4.44 -12.98
C LEU A 335 -12.68 -4.95 -11.55
N VAL A 336 -13.82 -5.26 -10.94
CA VAL A 336 -13.96 -5.62 -9.53
C VAL A 336 -14.38 -7.08 -9.38
N ASN A 337 -13.65 -7.81 -8.56
CA ASN A 337 -13.98 -9.18 -8.17
C ASN A 337 -14.14 -9.24 -6.64
N THR A 338 -15.38 -9.30 -6.18
CA THR A 338 -15.71 -9.33 -4.76
C THR A 338 -15.70 -10.75 -4.16
N ASP A 339 -15.65 -11.79 -4.99
CA ASP A 339 -15.78 -13.18 -4.52
C ASP A 339 -14.71 -13.57 -3.47
N PRO A 340 -13.40 -13.26 -3.65
CA PRO A 340 -12.39 -13.65 -2.67
C PRO A 340 -12.61 -12.99 -1.31
N VAL A 341 -12.88 -11.68 -1.27
CA VAL A 341 -13.08 -10.97 -0.01
C VAL A 341 -14.40 -11.37 0.66
N ASN A 342 -15.46 -11.63 -0.11
CA ASN A 342 -16.73 -12.12 0.43
C ASN A 342 -16.57 -13.52 1.03
N ALA A 343 -15.77 -14.40 0.42
CA ALA A 343 -15.43 -15.71 1.00
C ALA A 343 -14.69 -15.56 2.34
N VAL A 344 -13.78 -14.59 2.46
CA VAL A 344 -13.09 -14.25 3.71
C VAL A 344 -14.06 -13.77 4.77
N ILE A 345 -14.95 -12.82 4.43
CA ILE A 345 -15.96 -12.29 5.38
C ILE A 345 -16.93 -13.39 5.80
N GLY A 346 -17.31 -14.29 4.88
CA GLY A 346 -18.12 -15.46 5.22
C GLY A 346 -17.46 -16.38 6.26
N LYS A 347 -16.12 -16.52 6.23
CA LYS A 347 -15.35 -17.32 7.19
C LYS A 347 -15.12 -16.59 8.52
N LEU A 348 -14.78 -15.30 8.48
CA LEU A 348 -14.47 -14.50 9.68
C LEU A 348 -15.73 -13.97 10.40
N GLY A 349 -16.88 -13.98 9.73
CA GLY A 349 -18.09 -13.29 10.15
C GLY A 349 -18.05 -11.80 9.83
N ALA A 350 -19.16 -11.21 9.40
CA ALA A 350 -19.26 -9.78 9.21
C ALA A 350 -19.27 -9.04 10.56
N MET A 351 -18.63 -7.86 10.60
CA MET A 351 -18.74 -6.94 11.73
C MET A 351 -19.91 -5.98 11.49
N THR A 352 -20.77 -5.82 12.51
CA THR A 352 -21.98 -5.00 12.44
C THR A 352 -21.86 -3.69 13.22
N ASP A 353 -20.81 -3.54 14.01
CA ASP A 353 -20.57 -2.37 14.86
C ASP A 353 -19.47 -1.51 14.21
N THR A 354 -19.83 -0.87 13.10
CA THR A 354 -18.86 -0.14 12.29
C THR A 354 -19.40 1.23 11.94
N ASN A 355 -18.49 2.23 11.95
CA ASN A 355 -18.71 3.49 11.27
C ASN A 355 -18.62 3.33 9.72
N GLU A 356 -18.57 2.08 9.24
CA GLU A 356 -18.64 1.78 7.81
C GLU A 356 -20.08 1.99 7.31
N SER A 357 -20.24 2.98 6.47
CA SER A 357 -21.33 2.95 5.50
C SER A 357 -20.93 1.89 4.44
N GLU A 358 -21.60 0.73 4.48
CA GLU A 358 -21.60 -0.21 3.36
C GLU A 358 -22.13 0.44 2.08
#